data_43ac6ce871708ab49354e25e3954c60f
#
_entry.id   43ac6ce871708ab49354e25e3954c60f
#
_cell.length_a   1.000
_cell.length_b   1.000
_cell.length_c   1.000
_cell.angle_alpha   90.00
_cell.angle_beta   90.00
_cell.angle_gamma   90.00
#
_symmetry.space_group_name_H-M   'P 1'
#
loop_
_entity.id
_entity.type
_entity.pdbx_description
1 polymer ?
#
loop_
_entity_poly.entity_id
_entity_poly.type
_entity_poly.pdbx_seq_one_letter_code
_entity_poly.pdbx_strand_id
1 'polypeptide(L)'
;VETYYRILGINLLPESVERILYLDVDMVIRGSLNALYETELGNAALAVCEDIYGIINGFHAANKRRLLIPEEYSYFNAGVMLYNVKFLRDTGAVE
;
A
#
# COMPACT_ATOMS: atom_id res chain seq x y z
N VAL A 1 14.12 -0.65 -8.07
CA VAL A 1 13.60 -0.42 -9.43
C VAL A 1 12.20 -0.99 -9.56
N GLU A 2 12.00 -2.25 -9.21
CA GLU A 2 10.70 -2.93 -9.28
C GLU A 2 9.64 -2.26 -8.41
N THR A 3 10.04 -1.68 -7.28
CA THR A 3 9.14 -0.94 -6.40
C THR A 3 8.48 0.25 -7.11
N TYR A 4 9.19 0.90 -8.01
CA TYR A 4 8.66 2.03 -8.77
C TYR A 4 7.71 1.59 -9.87
N TYR A 5 7.88 0.40 -10.43
CA TYR A 5 6.98 -0.12 -11.46
C TYR A 5 5.56 -0.32 -10.96
N ARG A 6 5.37 -0.62 -9.67
CA ARG A 6 4.05 -0.72 -9.06
C ARG A 6 3.26 0.58 -9.23
N ILE A 7 3.91 1.71 -9.05
CA ILE A 7 3.28 3.03 -9.12
C ILE A 7 3.07 3.43 -10.57
N LEU A 8 4.10 3.30 -11.41
CA LEU A 8 4.04 3.69 -12.81
C LEU A 8 3.09 2.82 -13.62
N GLY A 9 2.93 1.55 -13.25
CA GLY A 9 2.05 0.61 -13.93
C GLY A 9 0.58 0.99 -13.86
N ILE A 10 0.17 1.81 -12.91
CA ILE A 10 -1.23 2.22 -12.73
C ILE A 10 -1.76 2.90 -14.00
N ASN A 11 -0.96 3.72 -14.66
CA ASN A 11 -1.37 4.43 -15.87
C ASN A 11 -1.51 3.53 -17.08
N LEU A 12 -0.97 2.31 -17.02
CA LEU A 12 -1.05 1.32 -18.10
C LEU A 12 -2.25 0.39 -17.99
N LEU A 13 -3.00 0.48 -16.89
CA LEU A 13 -4.13 -0.40 -16.64
C LEU A 13 -5.38 0.07 -17.40
N PRO A 14 -6.27 -0.87 -17.80
CA PRO A 14 -7.57 -0.50 -18.37
C PRO A 14 -8.37 0.38 -17.41
N GLU A 15 -9.17 1.30 -17.97
CA GLU A 15 -10.01 2.20 -17.16
C GLU A 15 -11.02 1.46 -16.29
N SER A 16 -11.40 0.25 -16.68
CA SER A 16 -12.31 -0.60 -15.91
C SER A 16 -11.72 -1.07 -14.58
N VAL A 17 -10.40 -1.00 -14.41
CA VAL A 17 -9.73 -1.39 -13.17
C VAL A 17 -9.73 -0.18 -12.22
N GLU A 18 -10.51 -0.28 -11.15
CA GLU A 18 -10.67 0.79 -10.16
C GLU A 18 -9.82 0.59 -8.91
N ARG A 19 -9.37 -0.64 -8.66
CA ARG A 19 -8.49 -0.97 -7.53
C ARG A 19 -7.59 -2.15 -7.84
N ILE A 20 -6.45 -2.20 -7.14
CA ILE A 20 -5.49 -3.30 -7.25
C ILE A 20 -5.07 -3.72 -5.86
N LEU A 21 -5.09 -5.03 -5.60
CA LEU A 21 -4.48 -5.60 -4.41
C LEU A 21 -3.10 -6.12 -4.79
N TYR A 22 -2.07 -5.50 -4.22
CA TYR A 22 -0.68 -5.94 -4.38
C TYR A 22 -0.30 -6.87 -3.22
N LEU A 23 0.33 -7.99 -3.55
CA LEU A 23 0.87 -8.94 -2.57
C LEU A 23 2.28 -9.34 -2.98
N ASP A 24 3.19 -9.37 -2.00
CA ASP A 24 4.54 -9.88 -2.23
C ASP A 24 4.49 -11.38 -2.60
N VAL A 25 5.49 -11.85 -3.35
CA VAL A 25 5.54 -13.23 -3.85
C VAL A 25 5.93 -14.26 -2.79
N ASP A 26 6.50 -13.84 -1.67
CA ASP A 26 6.95 -14.69 -0.58
C ASP A 26 5.87 -14.88 0.50
N MET A 27 4.61 -14.94 0.09
CA MET A 27 3.44 -15.04 0.97
C MET A 27 2.68 -16.33 0.73
N VAL A 28 1.96 -16.79 1.77
CA VAL A 28 1.03 -17.91 1.69
C VAL A 28 -0.39 -17.37 1.91
N ILE A 29 -1.27 -17.60 0.94
CA ILE A 29 -2.67 -17.18 1.03
C ILE A 29 -3.47 -18.35 1.62
N ARG A 30 -4.10 -18.12 2.79
CA ARG A 30 -4.78 -19.16 3.56
C ARG A 30 -6.31 -19.09 3.51
N GLY A 31 -6.84 -18.17 2.75
CA GLY A 31 -8.29 -17.98 2.66
C GLY A 31 -8.67 -17.01 1.56
N SER A 32 -9.96 -16.66 1.48
CA SER A 32 -10.45 -15.71 0.50
C SER A 32 -9.89 -14.31 0.72
N LEU A 33 -9.56 -13.63 -0.37
CA LEU A 33 -9.10 -12.24 -0.37
C LEU A 33 -10.25 -11.24 -0.61
N ASN A 34 -11.48 -11.72 -0.75
CA ASN A 34 -12.61 -10.86 -1.11
C ASN A 34 -12.83 -9.71 -0.13
N ALA A 35 -12.85 -10.01 1.18
CA ALA A 35 -13.09 -8.98 2.19
C ALA A 35 -11.98 -7.93 2.19
N LEU A 36 -10.73 -8.36 1.98
CA LEU A 36 -9.60 -7.45 1.89
C LEU A 36 -9.70 -6.56 0.65
N TYR A 37 -10.00 -7.16 -0.49
CA TYR A 37 -10.13 -6.43 -1.76
C TYR A 37 -11.28 -5.42 -1.74
N GLU A 38 -12.38 -5.75 -1.06
CA GLU A 38 -13.58 -4.90 -0.96
C GLU A 38 -13.52 -3.90 0.19
N THR A 39 -12.38 -3.75 0.86
CA THR A 39 -12.20 -2.76 1.92
C THR A 39 -12.60 -1.36 1.43
N GLU A 40 -13.39 -0.65 2.24
CA GLU A 40 -13.84 0.71 1.93
C GLU A 40 -12.66 1.67 1.93
N LEU A 41 -12.36 2.25 0.77
CA LEU A 41 -11.24 3.18 0.61
C LEU A 41 -11.65 4.65 0.72
N GLY A 42 -12.90 4.97 0.39
CA GLY A 42 -13.35 6.36 0.34
C GLY A 42 -12.43 7.21 -0.53
N ASN A 43 -11.88 8.27 0.04
CA ASN A 43 -10.94 9.16 -0.63
C ASN A 43 -9.48 8.85 -0.30
N ALA A 44 -9.19 7.68 0.24
CA ALA A 44 -7.82 7.26 0.49
C ALA A 44 -7.17 6.77 -0.81
N ALA A 45 -5.88 7.09 -0.99
CA ALA A 45 -5.11 6.64 -2.15
C ALA A 45 -4.80 5.15 -2.07
N LEU A 46 -4.60 4.64 -0.84
CA LEU A 46 -4.28 3.23 -0.63
C LEU A 46 -4.63 2.82 0.81
N ALA A 47 -4.79 1.51 1.01
CA ALA A 47 -4.90 0.90 2.32
C ALA A 47 -3.72 -0.05 2.51
N VAL A 48 -3.15 -0.05 3.70
CA VAL A 48 -1.94 -0.81 4.03
C VAL A 48 -2.06 -1.47 5.40
N CYS A 49 -1.19 -2.43 5.66
CA CYS A 49 -1.09 -3.07 6.98
C CYS A 49 0.09 -2.49 7.75
N GLU A 50 -0.08 -2.30 9.06
CA GLU A 50 1.04 -1.92 9.90
C GLU A 50 2.06 -3.06 9.97
N ASP A 51 3.34 -2.70 10.04
CA ASP A 51 4.40 -3.67 10.26
C ASP A 51 4.61 -3.85 11.78
N ILE A 52 3.83 -4.75 12.35
CA ILE A 52 3.84 -5.02 13.80
C ILE A 52 5.22 -5.49 14.26
N TYR A 53 5.90 -6.29 13.47
CA TYR A 53 7.23 -6.79 13.83
C TYR A 53 8.24 -5.65 14.01
N GLY A 54 8.25 -4.71 13.09
CA GLY A 54 9.12 -3.53 13.19
C GLY A 54 8.76 -2.63 14.36
N ILE A 55 7.48 -2.55 14.75
CA ILE A 55 7.04 -1.81 15.93
C ILE A 55 7.60 -2.45 17.20
N ILE A 56 7.45 -3.77 17.34
CA ILE A 56 7.85 -4.51 18.54
C ILE A 56 9.35 -4.40 18.81
N ASN A 57 10.19 -4.49 17.78
CA ASN A 57 11.64 -4.46 17.96
C ASN A 57 12.24 -3.04 17.90
N GLY A 58 11.42 -2.00 17.79
CA GLY A 58 11.87 -0.61 17.77
C GLY A 58 12.49 -0.16 16.46
N PHE A 59 12.48 -1.00 15.44
CA PHE A 59 13.09 -0.70 14.14
C PHE A 59 12.40 0.48 13.44
N HIS A 60 11.06 0.55 13.53
CA HIS A 60 10.30 1.65 12.95
C HIS A 60 10.59 2.98 13.63
N ALA A 61 10.72 2.99 14.96
CA ALA A 61 11.04 4.21 15.70
C ALA A 61 12.41 4.78 15.26
N ALA A 62 13.40 3.91 15.08
CA ALA A 62 14.73 4.32 14.59
C ALA A 62 14.65 4.87 13.17
N ASN A 63 13.91 4.22 12.27
CA ASN A 63 13.73 4.68 10.90
C ASN A 63 12.98 6.00 10.81
N LYS A 64 11.93 6.18 11.61
CA LYS A 64 11.19 7.44 11.66
C LYS A 64 12.09 8.60 12.07
N ARG A 65 12.93 8.41 13.09
CA ARG A 65 13.87 9.45 13.52
C ARG A 65 14.86 9.79 12.41
N ARG A 66 15.41 8.78 11.73
CA ARG A 66 16.34 8.97 10.63
C ARG A 66 15.73 9.72 9.45
N LEU A 67 14.45 9.44 9.14
CA LEU A 67 13.73 10.00 8.00
C LEU A 67 12.91 11.25 8.38
N LEU A 68 12.96 11.68 9.65
CA LEU A 68 12.22 12.83 10.17
C LEU A 68 10.70 12.66 10.05
N ILE A 69 10.20 11.44 10.19
CA ILE A 69 8.77 11.15 10.20
C ILE A 69 8.24 11.33 11.61
N PRO A 70 7.18 12.17 11.83
CA PRO A 70 6.57 12.32 13.14
C PRO A 70 6.08 11.00 13.72
N GLU A 71 6.18 10.83 15.05
CA GLU A 71 5.82 9.58 15.71
C GLU A 71 4.33 9.22 15.60
N GLU A 72 3.44 10.20 15.42
CA GLU A 72 2.02 9.94 15.25
C GLU A 72 1.68 9.24 13.93
N TYR A 73 2.57 9.24 12.95
CA TYR A 73 2.35 8.53 11.70
C TYR A 73 2.82 7.08 11.80
N SER A 74 1.97 6.15 11.36
CA SER A 74 2.30 4.73 11.33
C SER A 74 3.29 4.40 10.21
N TYR A 75 4.21 3.50 10.52
CA TYR A 75 5.07 2.89 9.51
C TYR A 75 4.39 1.60 9.03
N PHE A 76 4.25 1.41 7.73
CA PHE A 76 3.48 0.29 7.20
C PHE A 76 4.33 -0.72 6.44
N ASN A 77 3.77 -1.94 6.31
CA ASN A 77 4.37 -3.03 5.53
C ASN A 77 3.94 -2.89 4.07
N ALA A 78 4.89 -2.75 3.16
CA ALA A 78 4.64 -2.58 1.73
C ALA A 78 4.34 -3.89 1.00
N GLY A 79 4.38 -5.04 1.69
CA GLY A 79 4.11 -6.34 1.11
C GLY A 79 2.64 -6.64 0.85
N VAL A 80 1.72 -5.88 1.47
CA VAL A 80 0.28 -5.97 1.24
C VAL A 80 -0.24 -4.55 1.07
N MET A 81 -0.72 -4.22 -0.13
CA MET A 81 -1.21 -2.86 -0.44
C MET A 81 -2.44 -2.94 -1.33
N LEU A 82 -3.50 -2.26 -0.91
CA LEU A 82 -4.70 -2.09 -1.74
C LEU A 82 -4.68 -0.67 -2.31
N TYR A 83 -4.52 -0.55 -3.62
CA TYR A 83 -4.45 0.74 -4.31
C TYR A 83 -5.83 1.18 -4.78
N ASN A 84 -6.18 2.42 -4.50
CA ASN A 84 -7.36 3.06 -5.08
C ASN A 84 -6.97 3.67 -6.43
N VAL A 85 -6.99 2.86 -7.47
CA VAL A 85 -6.54 3.24 -8.81
C VAL A 85 -7.38 4.40 -9.37
N LYS A 86 -8.70 4.33 -9.16
CA LYS A 86 -9.59 5.40 -9.61
C LYS A 86 -9.23 6.74 -8.99
N PHE A 87 -9.01 6.78 -7.67
CA PHE A 87 -8.60 8.00 -6.97
C PHE A 87 -7.26 8.54 -7.50
N LEU A 88 -6.29 7.65 -7.70
CA LEU A 88 -4.97 8.04 -8.18
C LEU A 88 -5.01 8.61 -9.59
N ARG A 89 -5.86 8.06 -10.47
CA ARG A 89 -6.06 8.60 -11.82
C ARG A 89 -6.78 9.94 -11.79
N ASP A 90 -7.88 10.03 -11.04
CA ASP A 90 -8.74 11.21 -11.01
C ASP A 90 -8.01 12.43 -10.42
N THR A 91 -7.07 12.20 -9.50
CA THR A 91 -6.29 13.27 -8.87
C THR A 91 -5.00 13.61 -9.61
N GLY A 92 -4.60 12.80 -10.61
CA GLY A 92 -3.32 12.96 -11.30
C GLY A 92 -2.10 12.72 -10.42
N ALA A 93 -2.27 11.98 -9.33
CA ALA A 93 -1.17 11.71 -8.39
C ALA A 93 -0.06 10.86 -8.99
N VAL A 94 -0.36 10.09 -10.06
CA VAL A 94 0.60 9.23 -10.78
C VAL A 94 0.55 9.60 -12.25
N GLU A 95 1.55 10.31 -12.72
CA GLU A 95 1.67 10.71 -14.12
C GLU A 95 2.96 10.18 -14.76
#